data_d5d1062a5ad7c28e519e0232f8cbed6b
#
_entry.id   d5d1062a5ad7c28e519e0232f8cbed6b
#
_cell.length_a   1.000
_cell.length_b   1.000
_cell.length_c   1.000
_cell.angle_alpha   90.00
_cell.angle_beta   90.00
_cell.angle_gamma   90.00
#
_symmetry.space_group_name_H-M   'P 1'
#
loop_
_entity.id
_entity.type
_entity.pdbx_description
1 polymer ?
#
loop_
_entity_poly.entity_id
_entity_poly.type
_entity_poly.pdbx_seq_one_letter_code
_entity_poly.pdbx_strand_id
1 'polypeptide(L)'
;MLSVNYISWAVVALGAYSLVAPLMKVATTGQGKIPSDVAALVANSVLVVGTIGVIVVSGQSVTDSVVSSKLPYVLAAGACLAVGILSYYRALALGPVSIVAPIFGMFLAVSSVVGIVALGEPLTVRKVAGIAFAVLAIALVSID
;
A
#
# COMPACT_ATOMS: atom_id res chain seq x y z
N MET A 1 23.30 -1.81 -19.55
CA MET A 1 22.57 -1.49 -18.32
C MET A 1 21.09 -1.41 -18.68
N LEU A 2 20.30 -2.39 -18.29
CA LEU A 2 18.85 -2.31 -18.42
C LEU A 2 18.40 -1.25 -17.44
N SER A 3 17.97 -0.08 -17.93
CA SER A 3 17.27 0.90 -17.10
C SER A 3 15.99 0.21 -16.62
N VAL A 4 16.03 -0.31 -15.40
CA VAL A 4 14.84 -0.89 -14.79
C VAL A 4 13.82 0.21 -14.69
N ASN A 5 12.85 0.19 -15.60
CA ASN A 5 11.84 1.22 -15.69
C ASN A 5 10.99 1.15 -14.41
N TYR A 6 10.88 2.25 -13.67
CA TYR A 6 10.01 2.37 -12.49
C TYR A 6 8.57 1.88 -12.75
N ILE A 7 8.12 1.96 -14.01
CA ILE A 7 6.82 1.45 -14.45
C ILE A 7 6.73 -0.07 -14.27
N SER A 8 7.80 -0.82 -14.58
CA SER A 8 7.79 -2.28 -14.42
C SER A 8 7.61 -2.68 -12.96
N TRP A 9 8.28 -1.99 -12.04
CA TRP A 9 8.10 -2.22 -10.60
C TRP A 9 6.70 -1.84 -10.12
N ALA A 10 6.13 -0.76 -10.65
CA ALA A 10 4.76 -0.35 -10.33
C ALA A 10 3.73 -1.40 -10.81
N VAL A 11 3.92 -1.99 -11.99
CA VAL A 11 3.05 -3.06 -12.52
C VAL A 11 3.16 -4.34 -11.68
N VAL A 12 4.36 -4.74 -11.28
CA VAL A 12 4.56 -5.88 -10.37
C VAL A 12 3.86 -5.64 -9.04
N ALA A 13 4.02 -4.46 -8.46
CA ALA A 13 3.33 -4.07 -7.23
C ALA A 13 1.81 -4.11 -7.39
N LEU A 14 1.28 -3.56 -8.48
CA LEU A 14 -0.15 -3.60 -8.79
C LEU A 14 -0.67 -5.06 -8.83
N GLY A 15 0.01 -5.95 -9.55
CA GLY A 15 -0.38 -7.36 -9.65
C GLY A 15 -0.38 -8.06 -8.29
N ALA A 16 0.67 -7.87 -7.49
CA ALA A 16 0.77 -8.46 -6.17
C ALA A 16 -0.29 -7.91 -5.20
N TYR A 17 -0.45 -6.58 -5.13
CA TYR A 17 -1.41 -5.96 -4.22
C TYR A 17 -2.87 -6.24 -4.58
N SER A 18 -3.20 -6.49 -5.86
CA SER A 18 -4.58 -6.81 -6.26
C SER A 18 -5.10 -8.11 -5.64
N LEU A 19 -4.21 -9.03 -5.25
CA LEU A 19 -4.57 -10.27 -4.59
C LEU A 19 -4.69 -10.16 -3.06
N VAL A 20 -4.15 -9.11 -2.45
CA VAL A 20 -4.16 -8.95 -0.98
C VAL A 20 -5.58 -8.87 -0.43
N ALA A 21 -6.44 -8.04 -1.01
CA ALA A 21 -7.80 -7.83 -0.52
C ALA A 21 -8.66 -9.12 -0.56
N PRO A 22 -8.76 -9.86 -1.69
CA PRO A 22 -9.53 -11.09 -1.72
C PRO A 22 -8.96 -12.18 -0.82
N LEU A 23 -7.64 -12.34 -0.75
CA LEU A 23 -7.02 -13.33 0.14
C LEU A 23 -7.27 -13.00 1.61
N MET A 24 -7.13 -11.73 2.02
CA MET A 24 -7.42 -11.29 3.38
C MET A 24 -8.91 -11.46 3.71
N LYS A 25 -9.80 -11.19 2.77
CA LYS A 25 -11.25 -11.41 2.97
C LYS A 25 -11.54 -12.88 3.25
N VAL A 26 -10.99 -13.80 2.46
CA VAL A 26 -11.17 -15.24 2.68
C VAL A 26 -10.60 -15.66 4.04
N ALA A 27 -9.42 -15.17 4.42
CA ALA A 27 -8.78 -15.53 5.67
C ALA A 27 -9.53 -15.01 6.92
N THR A 28 -10.19 -13.86 6.81
CA THR A 28 -10.82 -13.18 7.95
C THR A 28 -12.34 -13.36 8.06
N THR A 29 -12.95 -14.16 7.17
CA THR A 29 -14.40 -14.41 7.17
C THR A 29 -14.72 -15.89 7.10
N GLY A 30 -15.97 -16.27 7.43
CA GLY A 30 -16.45 -17.67 7.38
C GLY A 30 -16.06 -18.50 8.59
N GLN A 31 -16.18 -19.84 8.44
CA GLN A 31 -15.77 -20.80 9.47
C GLN A 31 -14.26 -20.90 9.55
N GLY A 32 -13.73 -20.94 10.77
CA GLY A 32 -12.27 -20.98 10.98
C GLY A 32 -11.54 -19.67 10.68
N LYS A 33 -12.27 -18.55 10.64
CA LYS A 33 -11.70 -17.24 10.37
C LYS A 33 -10.57 -16.87 11.33
N ILE A 34 -9.53 -16.25 10.78
CA ILE A 34 -8.44 -15.65 11.54
C ILE A 34 -8.85 -14.21 11.92
N PRO A 35 -8.68 -13.76 13.17
CA PRO A 35 -8.89 -12.36 13.51
C PRO A 35 -8.03 -11.43 12.63
N SER A 36 -8.61 -10.31 12.18
CA SER A 36 -7.95 -9.39 11.25
C SER A 36 -6.57 -8.92 11.70
N ASP A 37 -6.40 -8.69 13.01
CA ASP A 37 -5.14 -8.22 13.58
C ASP A 37 -4.06 -9.34 13.58
N VAL A 38 -4.47 -10.59 13.80
CA VAL A 38 -3.58 -11.76 13.72
C VAL A 38 -3.19 -12.01 12.25
N ALA A 39 -4.15 -11.91 11.33
CA ALA A 39 -3.88 -12.02 9.91
C ALA A 39 -2.91 -10.92 9.42
N ALA A 40 -3.09 -9.68 9.92
CA ALA A 40 -2.17 -8.59 9.67
C ALA A 40 -0.75 -8.89 10.19
N LEU A 41 -0.64 -9.39 11.41
CA LEU A 41 0.66 -9.76 12.01
C LEU A 41 1.37 -10.82 11.15
N VAL A 42 0.69 -11.89 10.78
CA VAL A 42 1.27 -12.97 9.97
C VAL A 42 1.69 -12.47 8.59
N ALA A 43 0.83 -11.72 7.89
CA ALA A 43 1.13 -11.19 6.56
C ALA A 43 2.33 -10.23 6.58
N ASN A 44 2.39 -9.33 7.58
CA ASN A 44 3.51 -8.40 7.71
C ASN A 44 4.80 -9.11 8.18
N SER A 45 4.72 -10.20 8.92
CA SER A 45 5.90 -11.01 9.25
C SER A 45 6.53 -11.63 8.00
N VAL A 46 5.73 -12.09 7.06
CA VAL A 46 6.23 -12.57 5.74
C VAL A 46 6.94 -11.43 5.00
N LEU A 47 6.38 -10.22 5.00
CA LEU A 47 7.01 -9.04 4.40
C LEU A 47 8.37 -8.74 5.07
N VAL A 48 8.44 -8.75 6.40
CA VAL A 48 9.69 -8.50 7.14
C VAL A 48 10.76 -9.53 6.78
N VAL A 49 10.41 -10.82 6.76
CA VAL A 49 11.34 -11.90 6.38
C VAL A 49 11.82 -11.73 4.94
N GLY A 50 10.90 -11.42 4.01
CA GLY A 50 11.26 -11.15 2.62
C GLY A 50 12.20 -9.96 2.47
N THR A 51 11.94 -8.88 3.21
CA THR A 51 12.78 -7.68 3.20
C THR A 51 14.18 -7.97 3.75
N ILE A 52 14.29 -8.72 4.85
CA ILE A 52 15.57 -9.17 5.39
C ILE A 52 16.35 -9.98 4.35
N GLY A 53 15.68 -10.92 3.67
CA GLY A 53 16.29 -11.70 2.60
C GLY A 53 16.87 -10.83 1.48
N VAL A 54 16.12 -9.82 1.03
CA VAL A 54 16.59 -8.86 0.02
C VAL A 54 17.80 -8.06 0.51
N ILE A 55 17.79 -7.57 1.75
CA ILE A 55 18.89 -6.81 2.35
C ILE A 55 20.17 -7.67 2.39
N VAL A 56 20.04 -8.91 2.85
CA VAL A 56 21.19 -9.84 2.94
C VAL A 56 21.79 -10.12 1.56
N VAL A 57 20.93 -10.43 0.57
CA VAL A 57 21.40 -10.72 -0.80
C VAL A 57 22.01 -9.48 -1.47
N SER A 58 21.47 -8.29 -1.18
CA SER A 58 21.97 -7.03 -1.75
C SER A 58 23.19 -6.47 -1.03
N GLY A 59 23.61 -7.05 0.10
CA GLY A 59 24.76 -6.56 0.90
C GLY A 59 24.58 -5.16 1.47
N GLN A 60 23.34 -4.73 1.71
CA GLN A 60 23.07 -3.38 2.22
C GLN A 60 23.39 -3.28 3.72
N SER A 61 24.04 -2.17 4.13
CA SER A 61 24.31 -1.88 5.54
C SER A 61 23.06 -1.28 6.22
N VAL A 62 22.48 -2.04 7.13
CA VAL A 62 21.37 -1.57 7.97
C VAL A 62 21.85 -0.55 8.99
N THR A 63 23.05 -0.76 9.57
CA THR A 63 23.60 0.07 10.63
C THR A 63 23.77 1.52 10.18
N ASP A 64 24.33 1.75 8.99
CA ASP A 64 24.55 3.10 8.44
C ASP A 64 23.21 3.79 8.12
N SER A 65 22.21 3.00 7.72
CA SER A 65 20.87 3.49 7.39
C SER A 65 20.09 3.94 8.64
N VAL A 66 20.23 3.24 9.75
CA VAL A 66 19.56 3.56 11.03
C VAL A 66 20.12 4.83 11.69
N VAL A 67 21.35 5.20 11.41
CA VAL A 67 21.97 6.46 11.91
C VAL A 67 21.63 7.65 10.99
N SER A 68 20.97 7.43 9.88
CA SER A 68 20.64 8.50 8.91
C SER A 68 19.69 9.55 9.49
N SER A 69 19.93 10.82 9.16
CA SER A 69 19.01 11.93 9.46
C SER A 69 17.61 11.78 8.81
N LYS A 70 17.45 10.83 7.89
CA LYS A 70 16.19 10.50 7.22
C LYS A 70 15.35 9.47 7.98
N LEU A 71 15.90 8.83 9.02
CA LEU A 71 15.19 7.82 9.82
C LEU A 71 13.83 8.29 10.34
N PRO A 72 13.63 9.52 10.85
CA PRO A 72 12.32 9.97 11.33
C PRO A 72 11.22 9.91 10.28
N TYR A 73 11.53 10.16 9.02
CA TYR A 73 10.55 10.04 7.92
C TYR A 73 10.14 8.59 7.69
N VAL A 74 11.09 7.65 7.79
CA VAL A 74 10.81 6.22 7.67
C VAL A 74 9.95 5.73 8.82
N LEU A 75 10.23 6.18 10.06
CA LEU A 75 9.43 5.85 11.23
C LEU A 75 8.01 6.42 11.13
N ALA A 76 7.85 7.66 10.69
CA ALA A 76 6.54 8.26 10.45
C ALA A 76 5.77 7.49 9.36
N ALA A 77 6.40 7.13 8.26
CA ALA A 77 5.80 6.30 7.22
C ALA A 77 5.38 4.92 7.76
N GLY A 78 6.21 4.31 8.60
CA GLY A 78 5.91 3.04 9.28
C GLY A 78 4.69 3.15 10.20
N ALA A 79 4.56 4.23 10.96
CA ALA A 79 3.40 4.48 11.81
C ALA A 79 2.12 4.66 10.96
N CYS A 80 2.17 5.43 9.89
CA CYS A 80 1.06 5.58 8.94
C CYS A 80 0.67 4.24 8.30
N LEU A 81 1.67 3.44 7.90
CA LEU A 81 1.45 2.12 7.33
C LEU A 81 0.76 1.19 8.34
N ALA A 82 1.20 1.18 9.60
CA ALA A 82 0.60 0.35 10.64
C ALA A 82 -0.88 0.70 10.85
N VAL A 83 -1.21 1.97 11.01
CA VAL A 83 -2.60 2.43 11.15
C VAL A 83 -3.41 2.09 9.90
N GLY A 84 -2.87 2.37 8.72
CA GLY A 84 -3.53 2.12 7.44
C GLY A 84 -3.86 0.65 7.23
N ILE A 85 -2.89 -0.23 7.39
CA ILE A 85 -3.05 -1.69 7.17
C ILE A 85 -4.00 -2.32 8.18
N LEU A 86 -3.88 -1.99 9.46
CA LEU A 86 -4.77 -2.52 10.50
C LEU A 86 -6.22 -2.09 10.24
N SER A 87 -6.43 -0.81 9.90
CA SER A 87 -7.76 -0.29 9.55
C SER A 87 -8.32 -0.96 8.30
N TYR A 88 -7.49 -1.13 7.26
CA TYR A 88 -7.89 -1.77 6.01
C TYR A 88 -8.32 -3.22 6.20
N TYR A 89 -7.55 -4.01 6.94
CA TYR A 89 -7.88 -5.41 7.17
C TYR A 89 -9.12 -5.59 8.05
N ARG A 90 -9.34 -4.69 9.01
CA ARG A 90 -10.59 -4.64 9.79
C ARG A 90 -11.78 -4.31 8.88
N ALA A 91 -11.63 -3.34 7.99
CA ALA A 91 -12.68 -3.00 7.02
C ALA A 91 -12.99 -4.18 6.09
N LEU A 92 -11.97 -4.90 5.59
CA LEU A 92 -12.17 -6.11 4.78
C LEU A 92 -12.88 -7.24 5.54
N ALA A 93 -12.62 -7.40 6.83
CA ALA A 93 -13.32 -8.38 7.65
C ALA A 93 -14.82 -8.04 7.79
N LEU A 94 -15.17 -6.76 7.84
CA LEU A 94 -16.53 -6.27 8.07
C LEU A 94 -17.32 -6.02 6.78
N GLY A 95 -16.70 -5.52 5.71
CA GLY A 95 -17.36 -5.09 4.48
C GLY A 95 -16.98 -5.90 3.24
N PRO A 96 -17.71 -5.72 2.12
CA PRO A 96 -17.39 -6.37 0.85
C PRO A 96 -16.11 -5.77 0.24
N VAL A 97 -15.31 -6.64 -0.39
CA VAL A 97 -14.05 -6.24 -1.06
C VAL A 97 -14.31 -5.20 -2.15
N SER A 98 -15.43 -5.34 -2.87
CA SER A 98 -15.83 -4.44 -3.97
C SER A 98 -16.02 -2.98 -3.55
N ILE A 99 -16.31 -2.73 -2.29
CA ILE A 99 -16.47 -1.37 -1.72
C ILE A 99 -15.19 -0.96 -0.96
N VAL A 100 -14.69 -1.84 -0.09
CA VAL A 100 -13.57 -1.51 0.79
C VAL A 100 -12.27 -1.27 0.00
N ALA A 101 -11.99 -2.11 -1.01
CA ALA A 101 -10.75 -1.98 -1.78
C ALA A 101 -10.70 -0.68 -2.63
N PRO A 102 -11.75 -0.26 -3.36
CA PRO A 102 -11.77 1.03 -4.02
C PRO A 102 -11.63 2.21 -3.07
N ILE A 103 -12.35 2.23 -1.93
CA ILE A 103 -12.22 3.31 -0.94
C ILE A 103 -10.78 3.40 -0.43
N PHE A 104 -10.16 2.28 -0.07
CA PHE A 104 -8.75 2.26 0.31
C PHE A 104 -7.86 2.74 -0.85
N GLY A 105 -8.16 2.34 -2.08
CA GLY A 105 -7.42 2.75 -3.28
C GLY A 105 -7.37 4.26 -3.50
N MET A 106 -8.28 5.05 -2.89
CA MET A 106 -8.23 6.52 -2.94
C MET A 106 -6.90 7.08 -2.43
N PHE A 107 -6.19 6.36 -1.55
CA PHE A 107 -4.90 6.84 -1.06
C PHE A 107 -3.92 7.13 -2.20
N LEU A 108 -4.02 6.44 -3.32
CA LEU A 108 -3.18 6.66 -4.50
C LEU A 108 -3.43 8.04 -5.13
N ALA A 109 -4.71 8.45 -5.22
CA ALA A 109 -5.06 9.79 -5.69
C ALA A 109 -4.60 10.87 -4.73
N VAL A 110 -4.83 10.66 -3.42
CA VAL A 110 -4.37 11.58 -2.36
C VAL A 110 -2.84 11.69 -2.35
N SER A 111 -2.12 10.57 -2.46
CA SER A 111 -0.65 10.57 -2.53
C SER A 111 -0.13 11.31 -3.75
N SER A 112 -0.82 11.22 -4.89
CA SER A 112 -0.46 11.99 -6.09
C SER A 112 -0.61 13.50 -5.87
N VAL A 113 -1.68 13.92 -5.18
CA VAL A 113 -1.86 15.33 -4.80
C VAL A 113 -0.76 15.78 -3.84
N VAL A 114 -0.43 14.99 -2.84
CA VAL A 114 0.68 15.28 -1.91
C VAL A 114 2.01 15.38 -2.65
N GLY A 115 2.28 14.48 -3.61
CA GLY A 115 3.47 14.53 -4.45
C GLY A 115 3.60 15.86 -5.21
N ILE A 116 2.50 16.36 -5.77
CA ILE A 116 2.47 17.64 -6.49
C ILE A 116 2.66 18.81 -5.51
N VAL A 117 1.92 18.85 -4.40
CA VAL A 117 1.86 20.02 -3.51
C VAL A 117 3.07 20.08 -2.56
N ALA A 118 3.45 18.95 -1.96
CA ALA A 118 4.49 18.91 -0.94
C ALA A 118 5.89 18.59 -1.51
N LEU A 119 5.97 17.81 -2.59
CA LEU A 119 7.25 17.40 -3.18
C LEU A 119 7.60 18.19 -4.44
N GLY A 120 6.75 19.13 -4.87
CA GLY A 120 6.99 20.00 -6.04
C GLY A 120 6.98 19.24 -7.37
N GLU A 121 6.29 18.11 -7.47
CA GLU A 121 6.18 17.39 -8.74
C GLU A 121 5.42 18.21 -9.79
N PRO A 122 5.82 18.15 -11.07
CA PRO A 122 5.16 18.91 -12.12
C PRO A 122 3.68 18.48 -12.27
N LEU A 123 2.79 19.46 -12.17
CA LEU A 123 1.37 19.30 -12.44
C LEU A 123 1.15 19.31 -13.96
N THR A 124 0.59 18.24 -14.48
CA THR A 124 0.21 18.14 -15.90
C THR A 124 -1.29 17.91 -16.03
N VAL A 125 -1.87 18.36 -17.14
CA VAL A 125 -3.29 18.15 -17.44
C VAL A 125 -3.66 16.65 -17.38
N ARG A 126 -2.75 15.77 -17.83
CA ARG A 126 -2.95 14.31 -17.78
C ARG A 126 -3.03 13.80 -16.33
N LYS A 127 -2.17 14.30 -15.43
CA LYS A 127 -2.23 13.94 -13.99
C LYS A 127 -3.54 14.40 -13.36
N VAL A 128 -3.96 15.63 -13.63
CA VAL A 128 -5.23 16.18 -13.13
C VAL A 128 -6.41 15.33 -13.61
N ALA A 129 -6.47 15.05 -14.89
CA ALA A 129 -7.53 14.22 -15.46
C ALA A 129 -7.53 12.81 -14.84
N GLY A 130 -6.36 12.18 -14.71
CA GLY A 130 -6.22 10.86 -14.08
C GLY A 130 -6.71 10.82 -12.64
N ILE A 131 -6.36 11.81 -11.82
CA ILE A 131 -6.83 11.93 -10.43
C ILE A 131 -8.35 12.14 -10.39
N ALA A 132 -8.89 13.01 -11.25
CA ALA A 132 -10.33 13.27 -11.32
C ALA A 132 -11.12 12.01 -11.69
N PHE A 133 -10.66 11.24 -12.69
CA PHE A 133 -11.29 9.98 -13.06
C PHE A 133 -11.19 8.92 -11.96
N ALA A 134 -10.06 8.85 -11.24
CA ALA A 134 -9.91 7.93 -10.10
C ALA A 134 -10.92 8.24 -8.99
N VAL A 135 -11.06 9.52 -8.64
CA VAL A 135 -12.04 9.97 -7.63
C VAL A 135 -13.46 9.67 -8.08
N LEU A 136 -13.80 9.96 -9.34
CA LEU A 136 -15.12 9.68 -9.91
C LEU A 136 -15.43 8.17 -9.91
N ALA A 137 -14.49 7.35 -10.36
CA ALA A 137 -14.67 5.90 -10.36
C ALA A 137 -14.96 5.34 -8.96
N ILE A 138 -14.23 5.81 -7.96
CA ILE A 138 -14.41 5.36 -6.58
C ILE A 138 -15.73 5.89 -6.00
N ALA A 139 -16.09 7.13 -6.29
CA ALA A 139 -17.38 7.69 -5.88
C ALA A 139 -18.56 6.84 -6.43
N LEU A 140 -18.49 6.44 -7.70
CA LEU A 140 -19.53 5.61 -8.33
C LEU A 140 -19.63 4.21 -7.69
N VAL A 141 -18.50 3.59 -7.35
CA VAL A 141 -18.49 2.26 -6.70
C VAL A 141 -18.94 2.32 -5.23
N SER A 142 -18.85 3.50 -4.58
CA SER A 142 -19.19 3.66 -3.16
C SER A 142 -20.67 4.01 -2.93
N ILE A 143 -21.48 4.19 -3.99
CA ILE A 143 -22.90 4.60 -3.89
C ILE A 143 -23.83 3.39 -3.74
N ASP A 144 -23.36 2.16 -3.95
CA ASP A 144 -24.11 0.92 -3.71
C ASP A 144 -24.03 0.51 -2.22
#